data_2dff79e9f19e906854831c990762be63
#
_entry.id   2dff79e9f19e906854831c990762be63
#
_cell.length_a   1.000
_cell.length_b   1.000
_cell.length_c   1.000
_cell.angle_alpha   90.00
_cell.angle_beta   90.00
_cell.angle_gamma   90.00
#
_symmetry.space_group_name_H-M   'P 1'
#
loop_
_entity.id
_entity.type
_entity.pdbx_description
1 polymer ?
#
loop_
_entity_poly.entity_id
_entity_poly.type
_entity_poly.pdbx_seq_one_letter_code
_entity_poly.pdbx_strand_id
1 'polypeptide(L)'
;MKKSEIYKRKALSYIDRVMSGNRIAGEFEKLAVQRQLSDMENATEMGLYFDEKSAKTALAFFTMLRHYKGEWAGKELELEDWQCFIVWVVFGWKTQDGRRRFTYANVEVARKNGKTTFAAGIALYMLVLDGEAGAEIYSAAVDKTQASICWDAAKLMIEQSPELKAYLTVWKTSIVYERTASSYKPLSKETKNKDGLSPHCAICDEMHAWTSDDLYHLITTGMGARRQPLVFSITTAGSNMSLPYYSMRCFYVDILKGVKKQENTFAIIYCPDKGDEWDDLATWQKAKSEEHTSE
;
A
#
# COMPACT_ATOMS: atom_id res chain seq x y z
N MET A 1 -19.11 0.91 -19.10
CA MET A 1 -19.03 0.63 -17.63
C MET A 1 -17.99 1.55 -17.04
N LYS A 2 -18.23 2.18 -15.87
CA LYS A 2 -17.22 3.03 -15.23
C LYS A 2 -16.01 2.18 -14.82
N LYS A 3 -14.78 2.64 -15.00
CA LYS A 3 -13.55 1.90 -14.66
C LYS A 3 -13.50 1.48 -13.18
N SER A 4 -14.04 2.28 -12.27
CA SER A 4 -14.16 1.91 -10.86
C SER A 4 -14.98 0.65 -10.62
N GLU A 5 -15.98 0.36 -11.46
CA GLU A 5 -16.74 -0.90 -11.40
C GLU A 5 -15.92 -2.08 -11.92
N ILE A 6 -15.04 -1.86 -12.90
CA ILE A 6 -14.10 -2.90 -13.36
C ILE A 6 -13.17 -3.28 -12.24
N TYR A 7 -12.56 -2.28 -11.58
CA TYR A 7 -11.63 -2.52 -10.47
C TYR A 7 -12.31 -3.13 -9.23
N LYS A 8 -13.55 -2.74 -8.93
CA LYS A 8 -14.35 -3.44 -7.93
C LYS A 8 -14.51 -4.93 -8.28
N ARG A 9 -14.87 -5.23 -9.54
CA ARG A 9 -15.00 -6.63 -9.98
C ARG A 9 -13.69 -7.39 -9.89
N LYS A 10 -12.56 -6.77 -10.25
CA LYS A 10 -11.21 -7.34 -10.07
C LYS A 10 -10.96 -7.69 -8.60
N ALA A 11 -11.23 -6.78 -7.66
CA ALA A 11 -11.06 -7.02 -6.23
C ALA A 11 -11.93 -8.18 -5.71
N LEU A 12 -13.20 -8.23 -6.12
CA LEU A 12 -14.11 -9.31 -5.72
C LEU A 12 -13.74 -10.65 -6.38
N SER A 13 -13.38 -10.63 -7.66
CA SER A 13 -12.89 -11.83 -8.37
C SER A 13 -11.61 -12.39 -7.75
N TYR A 14 -10.71 -11.51 -7.27
CA TYR A 14 -9.52 -11.94 -6.55
C TYR A 14 -9.89 -12.72 -5.28
N ILE A 15 -10.81 -12.21 -4.48
CA ILE A 15 -11.34 -12.88 -3.28
C ILE A 15 -11.89 -14.27 -3.65
N ASP A 16 -12.75 -14.33 -4.66
CA ASP A 16 -13.39 -15.57 -5.08
C ASP A 16 -12.37 -16.60 -5.58
N ARG A 17 -11.38 -16.19 -6.37
CA ARG A 17 -10.33 -17.08 -6.90
C ARG A 17 -9.41 -17.62 -5.82
N VAL A 18 -9.03 -16.78 -4.84
CA VAL A 18 -8.21 -17.21 -3.71
C VAL A 18 -8.97 -18.24 -2.85
N MET A 19 -10.25 -17.97 -2.55
CA MET A 19 -11.05 -18.83 -1.68
C MET A 19 -11.49 -20.12 -2.34
N SER A 20 -11.78 -20.10 -3.64
CA SER A 20 -12.16 -21.31 -4.41
C SER A 20 -10.96 -22.19 -4.79
N GLY A 21 -9.72 -21.73 -4.60
CA GLY A 21 -8.52 -22.42 -5.06
C GLY A 21 -8.23 -22.28 -6.56
N ASN A 22 -8.99 -21.45 -7.28
CA ASN A 22 -8.74 -21.14 -8.70
C ASN A 22 -7.51 -20.23 -8.89
N ARG A 23 -6.95 -19.71 -7.80
CA ARG A 23 -5.65 -19.07 -7.73
C ARG A 23 -4.76 -19.85 -6.77
N ILE A 24 -3.54 -20.16 -7.18
CA ILE A 24 -2.52 -20.74 -6.32
C ILE A 24 -2.04 -19.65 -5.36
N ALA A 25 -2.50 -19.73 -4.11
CA ALA A 25 -2.24 -18.75 -3.07
C ALA A 25 -1.59 -19.42 -1.86
N GLY A 26 -0.62 -18.73 -1.23
CA GLY A 26 0.00 -19.18 0.02
C GLY A 26 -0.91 -18.99 1.23
N GLU A 27 -0.51 -19.58 2.37
CA GLU A 27 -1.26 -19.51 3.64
C GLU A 27 -1.63 -18.08 4.02
N PHE A 28 -0.66 -17.18 4.01
CA PHE A 28 -0.88 -15.80 4.51
C PHE A 28 -1.69 -14.93 3.54
N GLU A 29 -1.62 -15.18 2.23
CA GLU A 29 -2.52 -14.58 1.26
C GLU A 29 -3.97 -15.01 1.52
N LYS A 30 -4.21 -16.31 1.72
CA LYS A 30 -5.54 -16.86 2.06
C LYS A 30 -6.07 -16.29 3.37
N LEU A 31 -5.24 -16.19 4.40
CA LEU A 31 -5.64 -15.63 5.69
C LEU A 31 -6.01 -14.15 5.60
N ALA A 32 -5.33 -13.36 4.77
CA ALA A 32 -5.70 -11.96 4.52
C ALA A 32 -7.08 -11.84 3.87
N VAL A 33 -7.38 -12.71 2.90
CA VAL A 33 -8.69 -12.74 2.22
C VAL A 33 -9.78 -13.27 3.16
N GLN A 34 -9.51 -14.31 3.93
CA GLN A 34 -10.43 -14.83 4.94
C GLN A 34 -10.78 -13.80 6.00
N ARG A 35 -9.79 -13.01 6.46
CA ARG A 35 -10.01 -11.91 7.38
C ARG A 35 -10.97 -10.87 6.79
N GLN A 36 -10.82 -10.49 5.52
CA GLN A 36 -11.74 -9.57 4.85
C GLN A 36 -13.18 -10.11 4.86
N LEU A 37 -13.38 -11.38 4.59
CA LEU A 37 -14.71 -12.00 4.60
C LEU A 37 -15.30 -12.05 6.02
N SER A 38 -14.51 -12.50 6.99
CA SER A 38 -14.93 -12.51 8.39
C SER A 38 -15.24 -11.12 8.93
N ASP A 39 -14.45 -10.11 8.57
CA ASP A 39 -14.72 -8.72 8.94
C ASP A 39 -16.03 -8.21 8.33
N MET A 40 -16.39 -8.62 7.10
CA MET A 40 -17.68 -8.27 6.49
C MET A 40 -18.86 -8.88 7.24
N GLU A 41 -18.72 -10.10 7.73
CA GLU A 41 -19.77 -10.79 8.51
C GLU A 41 -19.95 -10.16 9.89
N ASN A 42 -18.84 -9.75 10.54
CA ASN A 42 -18.83 -9.29 11.93
C ASN A 42 -18.72 -7.76 12.08
N ALA A 43 -18.81 -7.01 10.99
CA ALA A 43 -18.56 -5.56 10.96
C ALA A 43 -19.29 -4.78 12.06
N THR A 44 -20.57 -5.05 12.24
CA THR A 44 -21.44 -4.35 13.21
C THR A 44 -20.98 -4.60 14.66
N GLU A 45 -20.64 -5.83 15.00
CA GLU A 45 -20.14 -6.20 16.34
C GLU A 45 -18.78 -5.56 16.64
N MET A 46 -17.97 -5.38 15.61
CA MET A 46 -16.65 -4.71 15.70
C MET A 46 -16.77 -3.18 15.74
N GLY A 47 -17.96 -2.60 15.63
CA GLY A 47 -18.12 -1.15 15.51
C GLY A 47 -17.53 -0.59 14.21
N LEU A 48 -17.58 -1.36 13.14
CA LEU A 48 -17.03 -1.02 11.82
C LEU A 48 -18.13 -1.06 10.75
N TYR A 49 -17.87 -0.45 9.61
CA TYR A 49 -18.67 -0.62 8.41
C TYR A 49 -17.81 -0.53 7.16
N PHE A 50 -18.27 -1.15 6.08
CA PHE A 50 -17.59 -1.07 4.79
C PHE A 50 -18.24 0.00 3.91
N ASP A 51 -17.49 1.05 3.58
CA ASP A 51 -17.92 2.12 2.68
C ASP A 51 -17.44 1.84 1.25
N GLU A 52 -18.32 1.20 0.48
CA GLU A 52 -18.06 0.89 -0.93
C GLU A 52 -17.75 2.14 -1.75
N LYS A 53 -18.36 3.30 -1.43
CA LYS A 53 -18.13 4.56 -2.14
C LYS A 53 -16.69 5.05 -1.95
N SER A 54 -16.17 4.99 -0.73
CA SER A 54 -14.77 5.33 -0.43
C SER A 54 -13.81 4.40 -1.17
N ALA A 55 -14.06 3.08 -1.12
CA ALA A 55 -13.25 2.10 -1.85
C ALA A 55 -13.24 2.36 -3.36
N LYS A 56 -14.41 2.59 -3.97
CA LYS A 56 -14.53 2.93 -5.40
C LYS A 56 -13.86 4.26 -5.75
N THR A 57 -13.88 5.24 -4.86
CA THR A 57 -13.20 6.51 -5.07
C THR A 57 -11.69 6.32 -5.12
N ALA A 58 -11.14 5.53 -4.19
CA ALA A 58 -9.72 5.20 -4.19
C ALA A 58 -9.32 4.41 -5.46
N LEU A 59 -10.08 3.40 -5.86
CA LEU A 59 -9.86 2.66 -7.11
C LEU A 59 -9.97 3.57 -8.35
N ALA A 60 -10.95 4.47 -8.38
CA ALA A 60 -11.14 5.39 -9.50
C ALA A 60 -9.95 6.34 -9.68
N PHE A 61 -9.29 6.74 -8.59
CA PHE A 61 -8.12 7.60 -8.66
C PHE A 61 -7.01 7.01 -9.54
N PHE A 62 -6.77 5.71 -9.46
CA PHE A 62 -5.74 5.04 -10.25
C PHE A 62 -6.00 5.12 -11.76
N THR A 63 -7.22 5.34 -12.19
CA THR A 63 -7.52 5.52 -13.63
C THR A 63 -6.98 6.83 -14.22
N MET A 64 -6.60 7.79 -13.36
CA MET A 64 -5.97 9.04 -13.77
C MET A 64 -4.45 8.92 -13.88
N LEU A 65 -3.88 7.83 -13.36
CA LEU A 65 -2.44 7.60 -13.37
C LEU A 65 -1.99 7.01 -14.70
N ARG A 66 -0.76 7.33 -15.07
CA ARG A 66 -0.10 6.82 -16.28
C ARG A 66 1.22 6.17 -15.93
N HIS A 67 1.57 5.14 -16.69
CA HIS A 67 2.92 4.60 -16.65
C HIS A 67 3.93 5.67 -17.03
N TYR A 68 5.05 5.70 -16.32
CA TYR A 68 6.05 6.76 -16.49
C TYR A 68 7.34 6.28 -17.16
N LYS A 69 7.52 4.96 -17.40
CA LYS A 69 8.73 4.40 -18.00
C LYS A 69 8.45 3.16 -18.85
N GLY A 70 9.44 2.79 -19.67
CA GLY A 70 9.40 1.63 -20.54
C GLY A 70 8.41 1.79 -21.69
N GLU A 71 8.05 0.69 -22.32
CA GLU A 71 7.10 0.63 -23.44
C GLU A 71 5.67 1.06 -23.11
N TRP A 72 5.35 1.12 -21.80
CA TRP A 72 4.05 1.53 -21.29
C TRP A 72 3.96 3.03 -20.96
N ALA A 73 5.08 3.79 -21.10
CA ALA A 73 5.10 5.20 -20.76
C ALA A 73 3.97 5.97 -21.47
N GLY A 74 3.21 6.75 -20.69
CA GLY A 74 2.04 7.51 -21.16
C GLY A 74 0.74 6.71 -21.28
N LYS A 75 0.79 5.37 -21.25
CA LYS A 75 -0.41 4.53 -21.21
C LYS A 75 -1.04 4.58 -19.81
N GLU A 76 -2.34 4.36 -19.75
CA GLU A 76 -3.05 4.31 -18.47
C GLU A 76 -2.47 3.21 -17.56
N LEU A 77 -2.35 3.53 -16.27
CA LEU A 77 -1.97 2.55 -15.27
C LEU A 77 -3.18 1.67 -14.93
N GLU A 78 -3.10 0.41 -15.30
CA GLU A 78 -4.11 -0.57 -14.92
C GLU A 78 -3.68 -1.29 -13.65
N LEU A 79 -4.59 -1.30 -12.65
CA LEU A 79 -4.39 -2.08 -11.44
C LEU A 79 -4.63 -3.56 -11.71
N GLU A 80 -3.74 -4.37 -11.18
CA GLU A 80 -3.90 -5.81 -11.12
C GLU A 80 -4.91 -6.21 -10.03
N ASP A 81 -5.42 -7.44 -10.09
CA ASP A 81 -6.49 -7.89 -9.21
C ASP A 81 -6.10 -7.81 -7.72
N TRP A 82 -4.86 -8.19 -7.38
CA TRP A 82 -4.34 -8.09 -6.02
C TRP A 82 -4.20 -6.65 -5.53
N GLN A 83 -3.82 -5.72 -6.42
CA GLN A 83 -3.74 -4.29 -6.10
C GLN A 83 -5.13 -3.72 -5.87
N CYS A 84 -6.10 -4.12 -6.72
CA CYS A 84 -7.50 -3.78 -6.53
C CYS A 84 -8.03 -4.27 -5.18
N PHE A 85 -7.70 -5.50 -4.77
CA PHE A 85 -8.06 -6.05 -3.46
C PHE A 85 -7.50 -5.21 -2.32
N ILE A 86 -6.21 -4.87 -2.34
CA ILE A 86 -5.57 -4.06 -1.30
C ILE A 86 -6.24 -2.69 -1.19
N VAL A 87 -6.43 -1.98 -2.31
CA VAL A 87 -7.07 -0.65 -2.32
C VAL A 87 -8.52 -0.76 -1.83
N TRP A 88 -9.27 -1.77 -2.28
CA TRP A 88 -10.64 -2.04 -1.86
C TRP A 88 -10.75 -2.19 -0.35
N VAL A 89 -9.89 -3.01 0.24
CA VAL A 89 -9.91 -3.29 1.69
C VAL A 89 -9.41 -2.09 2.50
N VAL A 90 -8.24 -1.56 2.18
CA VAL A 90 -7.60 -0.50 2.98
C VAL A 90 -8.44 0.78 3.02
N PHE A 91 -9.07 1.16 1.92
CA PHE A 91 -9.83 2.41 1.82
C PHE A 91 -11.35 2.24 2.00
N GLY A 92 -11.85 1.00 1.96
CA GLY A 92 -13.28 0.73 2.16
C GLY A 92 -13.69 0.65 3.63
N TRP A 93 -12.87 0.12 4.49
CA TRP A 93 -13.21 -0.04 5.89
C TRP A 93 -13.18 1.27 6.68
N LYS A 94 -14.25 1.51 7.45
CA LYS A 94 -14.44 2.70 8.28
C LYS A 94 -14.82 2.32 9.70
N THR A 95 -14.41 3.16 10.64
CA THR A 95 -14.92 3.20 12.02
C THR A 95 -16.24 3.96 12.07
N GLN A 96 -17.01 3.83 13.17
CA GLN A 96 -18.33 4.46 13.30
C GLN A 96 -18.31 5.98 13.13
N ASP A 97 -17.20 6.64 13.43
CA ASP A 97 -17.02 8.08 13.25
C ASP A 97 -16.56 8.47 11.81
N GLY A 98 -16.61 7.51 10.87
CA GLY A 98 -16.34 7.72 9.46
C GLY A 98 -14.85 7.77 9.07
N ARG A 99 -13.93 7.52 10.01
CA ARG A 99 -12.51 7.47 9.74
C ARG A 99 -12.10 6.14 9.10
N ARG A 100 -10.99 6.13 8.34
CA ARG A 100 -10.40 4.89 7.85
C ARG A 100 -10.01 3.99 9.02
N ARG A 101 -10.41 2.71 8.96
CA ARG A 101 -10.04 1.70 9.96
C ARG A 101 -8.53 1.47 10.01
N PHE A 102 -7.93 1.28 8.82
CA PHE A 102 -6.53 0.91 8.71
C PHE A 102 -5.63 2.14 8.74
N THR A 103 -4.81 2.24 9.78
CA THR A 103 -3.73 3.21 9.93
C THR A 103 -2.37 2.61 9.58
N TYR A 104 -2.29 1.28 9.48
CA TYR A 104 -1.14 0.53 9.04
C TYR A 104 -1.53 -0.47 7.96
N ALA A 105 -0.76 -0.52 6.89
CA ALA A 105 -0.91 -1.51 5.85
C ALA A 105 0.47 -2.07 5.47
N ASN A 106 0.62 -3.40 5.53
CA ASN A 106 1.84 -4.08 5.13
C ASN A 106 1.59 -5.00 3.94
N VAL A 107 2.37 -4.83 2.89
CA VAL A 107 2.35 -5.63 1.67
C VAL A 107 3.73 -6.23 1.44
N GLU A 108 3.87 -7.53 1.63
CA GLU A 108 5.08 -8.26 1.28
C GLU A 108 4.85 -9.04 -0.01
N VAL A 109 5.58 -8.70 -1.07
CA VAL A 109 5.45 -9.32 -2.39
C VAL A 109 6.81 -9.36 -3.11
N ALA A 110 7.05 -10.36 -3.94
CA ALA A 110 8.31 -10.56 -4.65
C ALA A 110 8.73 -9.34 -5.50
N ARG A 111 9.99 -9.33 -5.93
CA ARG A 111 10.52 -8.31 -6.85
C ARG A 111 9.78 -8.33 -8.19
N LYS A 112 9.80 -7.21 -8.92
CA LYS A 112 9.21 -7.01 -10.25
C LYS A 112 7.66 -7.05 -10.32
N ASN A 113 6.97 -6.95 -9.18
CA ASN A 113 5.51 -6.85 -9.10
C ASN A 113 4.99 -5.40 -9.04
N GLY A 114 5.68 -4.43 -9.62
CA GLY A 114 5.20 -3.05 -9.73
C GLY A 114 5.06 -2.29 -8.40
N LYS A 115 5.73 -2.74 -7.31
CA LYS A 115 5.62 -2.16 -5.95
C LYS A 115 5.72 -0.64 -5.92
N THR A 116 6.79 -0.09 -6.47
CA THR A 116 7.07 1.35 -6.44
C THR A 116 6.00 2.16 -7.16
N THR A 117 5.54 1.67 -8.32
CA THR A 117 4.46 2.30 -9.10
C THR A 117 3.15 2.31 -8.31
N PHE A 118 2.80 1.20 -7.68
CA PHE A 118 1.62 1.07 -6.85
C PHE A 118 1.69 1.99 -5.61
N ALA A 119 2.82 1.96 -4.90
CA ALA A 119 3.06 2.79 -3.72
C ALA A 119 3.02 4.30 -4.04
N ALA A 120 3.59 4.72 -5.18
CA ALA A 120 3.50 6.09 -5.66
C ALA A 120 2.04 6.50 -5.93
N GLY A 121 1.23 5.60 -6.49
CA GLY A 121 -0.20 5.82 -6.67
C GLY A 121 -0.95 6.00 -5.35
N ILE A 122 -0.65 5.20 -4.33
CA ILE A 122 -1.19 5.36 -2.97
C ILE A 122 -0.80 6.72 -2.39
N ALA A 123 0.48 7.12 -2.51
CA ALA A 123 0.95 8.41 -2.02
C ALA A 123 0.21 9.59 -2.67
N LEU A 124 0.01 9.54 -4.00
CA LEU A 124 -0.73 10.56 -4.73
C LEU A 124 -2.22 10.60 -4.36
N TYR A 125 -2.86 9.45 -4.14
CA TYR A 125 -4.22 9.39 -3.63
C TYR A 125 -4.34 10.06 -2.26
N MET A 126 -3.44 9.74 -1.33
CA MET A 126 -3.40 10.30 0.01
C MET A 126 -3.12 11.82 0.00
N LEU A 127 -2.37 12.30 -0.98
CA LEU A 127 -2.09 13.73 -1.17
C LEU A 127 -3.31 14.51 -1.64
N VAL A 128 -4.13 13.92 -2.54
CA VAL A 128 -5.14 14.66 -3.31
C VAL A 128 -6.56 14.42 -2.82
N LEU A 129 -6.92 13.16 -2.49
CA LEU A 129 -8.31 12.72 -2.31
C LEU A 129 -8.66 12.15 -0.93
N ASP A 130 -7.70 11.89 -0.04
CA ASP A 130 -8.01 11.33 1.29
C ASP A 130 -8.66 12.35 2.24
N GLY A 131 -8.70 13.63 1.86
CA GLY A 131 -9.52 14.65 2.52
C GLY A 131 -8.87 15.34 3.73
N GLU A 132 -7.59 15.15 3.98
CA GLU A 132 -6.85 15.83 5.05
C GLU A 132 -6.29 17.17 4.55
N ALA A 133 -6.62 18.27 5.22
CA ALA A 133 -6.00 19.55 4.96
C ALA A 133 -4.58 19.63 5.56
N GLY A 134 -3.64 20.24 4.84
CA GLY A 134 -2.24 20.30 5.27
C GLY A 134 -1.60 18.90 5.38
N ALA A 135 -2.02 17.95 4.55
CA ALA A 135 -1.48 16.60 4.57
C ALA A 135 0.02 16.59 4.23
N GLU A 136 0.80 15.96 5.08
CA GLU A 136 2.21 15.69 4.83
C GLU A 136 2.37 14.23 4.41
N ILE A 137 2.77 14.01 3.16
CA ILE A 137 3.03 12.69 2.62
C ILE A 137 4.55 12.49 2.54
N TYR A 138 5.02 11.32 2.91
CA TYR A 138 6.43 10.98 2.87
C TYR A 138 6.68 9.64 2.18
N SER A 139 7.70 9.56 1.33
CA SER A 139 8.35 8.29 1.00
C SER A 139 9.58 8.12 1.86
N ALA A 140 9.59 7.08 2.66
CA ALA A 140 10.62 6.81 3.65
C ALA A 140 11.45 5.60 3.26
N ALA A 141 12.78 5.72 3.34
CA ALA A 141 13.72 4.64 3.11
C ALA A 141 15.02 4.85 3.91
N VAL A 142 15.91 3.86 3.83
CA VAL A 142 17.20 3.86 4.57
C VAL A 142 18.04 5.09 4.25
N ASP A 143 18.16 5.41 2.96
CA ASP A 143 18.91 6.55 2.47
C ASP A 143 18.08 7.44 1.55
N LYS A 144 18.62 8.62 1.24
CA LYS A 144 17.92 9.62 0.43
C LYS A 144 17.65 9.14 -1.00
N THR A 145 18.56 8.40 -1.59
CA THR A 145 18.41 7.89 -2.96
C THR A 145 17.25 6.91 -3.03
N GLN A 146 17.18 5.98 -2.10
CA GLN A 146 16.09 5.01 -1.97
C GLN A 146 14.75 5.71 -1.70
N ALA A 147 14.71 6.69 -0.77
CA ALA A 147 13.50 7.46 -0.47
C ALA A 147 13.00 8.26 -1.68
N SER A 148 13.91 8.70 -2.57
CA SER A 148 13.54 9.41 -3.79
C SER A 148 12.90 8.52 -4.85
N ILE A 149 13.13 7.21 -4.86
CA ILE A 149 12.64 6.31 -5.92
C ILE A 149 11.12 6.36 -6.04
N CYS A 150 10.39 6.22 -4.93
CA CYS A 150 8.93 6.29 -4.93
C CYS A 150 8.43 7.72 -5.24
N TRP A 151 9.10 8.74 -4.71
CA TRP A 151 8.78 10.14 -4.97
C TRP A 151 9.02 10.53 -6.44
N ASP A 152 10.14 10.08 -7.04
CA ASP A 152 10.45 10.29 -8.46
C ASP A 152 9.41 9.58 -9.36
N ALA A 153 8.99 8.37 -8.97
CA ALA A 153 7.93 7.67 -9.66
C ALA A 153 6.62 8.49 -9.66
N ALA A 154 6.22 9.04 -8.52
CA ALA A 154 5.04 9.89 -8.40
C ALA A 154 5.17 11.18 -9.24
N LYS A 155 6.33 11.83 -9.21
CA LYS A 155 6.63 12.99 -10.04
C LYS A 155 6.44 12.69 -11.52
N LEU A 156 7.06 11.61 -12.00
CA LEU A 156 6.98 11.22 -13.41
C LEU A 156 5.55 10.80 -13.80
N MET A 157 4.78 10.16 -12.90
CA MET A 157 3.37 9.87 -13.12
C MET A 157 2.55 11.16 -13.31
N ILE A 158 2.80 12.20 -12.50
CA ILE A 158 2.13 13.50 -12.64
C ILE A 158 2.45 14.11 -14.01
N GLU A 159 3.73 14.06 -14.43
CA GLU A 159 4.16 14.59 -15.72
C GLU A 159 3.47 13.90 -16.91
N GLN A 160 3.11 12.62 -16.78
CA GLN A 160 2.39 11.84 -17.78
C GLN A 160 0.86 11.92 -17.67
N SER A 161 0.31 12.46 -16.57
CA SER A 161 -1.13 12.49 -16.28
C SER A 161 -1.67 13.92 -16.40
N PRO A 162 -2.32 14.28 -17.52
CA PRO A 162 -2.84 15.65 -17.73
C PRO A 162 -3.77 16.11 -16.61
N GLU A 163 -4.59 15.19 -16.08
CA GLU A 163 -5.53 15.46 -15.01
C GLU A 163 -4.81 15.88 -13.72
N LEU A 164 -3.73 15.17 -13.33
CA LEU A 164 -2.97 15.50 -12.12
C LEU A 164 -2.09 16.73 -12.31
N LYS A 165 -1.53 16.90 -13.47
CA LYS A 165 -0.69 18.05 -13.80
C LYS A 165 -1.43 19.40 -13.67
N ALA A 166 -2.76 19.39 -13.84
CA ALA A 166 -3.59 20.59 -13.68
C ALA A 166 -3.76 21.02 -12.21
N TYR A 167 -3.51 20.12 -11.25
CA TYR A 167 -3.77 20.37 -9.82
C TYR A 167 -2.53 20.31 -8.94
N LEU A 168 -1.45 19.67 -9.39
CA LEU A 168 -0.25 19.44 -8.60
C LEU A 168 0.93 20.25 -9.14
N THR A 169 1.58 20.97 -8.23
CA THR A 169 2.83 21.70 -8.53
C THR A 169 4.02 20.86 -8.11
N VAL A 170 4.90 20.55 -9.06
CA VAL A 170 6.10 19.75 -8.81
C VAL A 170 7.30 20.67 -8.68
N TRP A 171 7.88 20.72 -7.48
CA TRP A 171 9.13 21.41 -7.18
C TRP A 171 10.32 20.45 -7.20
N LYS A 172 11.52 20.96 -7.03
CA LYS A 172 12.74 20.16 -7.02
C LYS A 172 12.76 19.08 -5.90
N THR A 173 12.13 19.35 -4.76
CA THR A 173 12.18 18.50 -3.55
C THR A 173 10.81 18.20 -2.96
N SER A 174 9.73 18.63 -3.60
CA SER A 174 8.38 18.42 -3.10
C SER A 174 7.36 18.44 -4.23
N ILE A 175 6.27 17.72 -4.05
CA ILE A 175 5.04 17.83 -4.83
C ILE A 175 4.03 18.51 -3.92
N VAL A 176 3.34 19.52 -4.41
CA VAL A 176 2.41 20.35 -3.62
C VAL A 176 1.01 20.32 -4.24
N TYR A 177 0.02 20.10 -3.38
CA TYR A 177 -1.39 20.30 -3.70
C TYR A 177 -1.88 21.58 -3.00
N GLU A 178 -1.90 22.69 -3.72
CA GLU A 178 -2.14 24.02 -3.16
C GLU A 178 -3.53 24.16 -2.54
N ARG A 179 -4.54 23.50 -3.14
CA ARG A 179 -5.92 23.58 -2.70
C ARG A 179 -6.13 23.24 -1.22
N THR A 180 -5.33 22.32 -0.69
CA THR A 180 -5.39 21.88 0.71
C THR A 180 -4.12 22.17 1.48
N ALA A 181 -3.17 22.92 0.89
CA ALA A 181 -1.83 23.18 1.45
C ALA A 181 -1.07 21.88 1.81
N SER A 182 -1.27 20.82 1.03
CA SER A 182 -0.68 19.50 1.27
C SER A 182 0.61 19.32 0.48
N SER A 183 1.53 18.49 0.98
CA SER A 183 2.84 18.26 0.35
C SER A 183 3.28 16.80 0.41
N TYR A 184 4.05 16.38 -0.60
CA TYR A 184 4.72 15.08 -0.64
C TYR A 184 6.22 15.26 -0.83
N LYS A 185 7.02 14.63 0.03
CA LYS A 185 8.49 14.77 0.08
C LYS A 185 9.15 13.43 0.35
N PRO A 186 10.39 13.17 -0.14
CA PRO A 186 11.21 12.07 0.32
C PRO A 186 11.72 12.33 1.74
N LEU A 187 11.77 11.28 2.57
CA LEU A 187 12.26 11.29 3.96
C LEU A 187 13.28 10.17 4.16
N SER A 188 14.46 10.51 4.67
CA SER A 188 15.50 9.52 4.99
C SER A 188 16.06 9.76 6.38
N LYS A 189 16.91 8.84 6.89
CA LYS A 189 17.63 9.03 8.14
C LYS A 189 18.49 10.30 8.16
N GLU A 190 19.00 10.71 7.01
CA GLU A 190 19.87 11.89 6.84
C GLU A 190 19.10 13.20 6.79
N THR A 191 17.77 13.16 6.74
CA THR A 191 16.95 14.37 6.70
C THR A 191 17.16 15.19 7.96
N LYS A 192 17.66 16.43 7.81
CA LYS A 192 17.80 17.38 8.91
C LYS A 192 16.42 17.88 9.35
N ASN A 193 16.27 18.26 10.61
CA ASN A 193 15.03 18.79 11.21
C ASN A 193 13.85 17.80 11.13
N LYS A 194 14.04 16.64 11.77
CA LYS A 194 12.98 15.63 11.91
C LYS A 194 11.96 15.96 13.01
N ASP A 195 12.30 16.91 13.88
CA ASP A 195 11.39 17.37 14.92
C ASP A 195 10.23 18.16 14.30
N GLY A 196 9.00 17.79 14.66
CA GLY A 196 7.79 18.45 14.16
C GLY A 196 7.18 17.83 12.89
N LEU A 197 7.62 16.64 12.46
CA LEU A 197 6.92 15.88 11.41
C LEU A 197 5.50 15.54 11.86
N SER A 198 4.53 15.72 10.96
CA SER A 198 3.14 15.33 11.19
C SER A 198 2.63 14.54 9.98
N PRO A 199 3.12 13.30 9.77
CA PRO A 199 2.80 12.53 8.59
C PRO A 199 1.31 12.17 8.54
N HIS A 200 0.65 12.51 7.43
CA HIS A 200 -0.66 11.97 7.10
C HIS A 200 -0.52 10.63 6.36
N CYS A 201 0.51 10.51 5.53
CA CYS A 201 0.86 9.22 4.94
C CYS A 201 2.38 9.05 4.86
N ALA A 202 2.85 7.87 5.21
CA ALA A 202 4.21 7.45 4.94
C ALA A 202 4.23 6.17 4.13
N ILE A 203 4.86 6.23 2.97
CA ILE A 203 5.21 5.06 2.16
C ILE A 203 6.57 4.56 2.65
N CYS A 204 6.58 3.40 3.29
CA CYS A 204 7.81 2.75 3.74
C CYS A 204 8.18 1.67 2.72
N ASP A 205 9.12 2.00 1.82
CA ASP A 205 9.57 1.10 0.76
C ASP A 205 10.80 0.29 1.20
N GLU A 206 10.88 -0.94 0.72
CA GLU A 206 11.96 -1.91 0.94
C GLU A 206 12.39 -2.03 2.42
N MET A 207 11.39 -2.13 3.32
CA MET A 207 11.62 -2.21 4.77
C MET A 207 12.52 -3.36 5.20
N HIS A 208 12.60 -4.43 4.40
CA HIS A 208 13.50 -5.55 4.66
C HIS A 208 14.98 -5.14 4.70
N ALA A 209 15.35 -4.02 4.08
CA ALA A 209 16.72 -3.48 4.08
C ALA A 209 16.98 -2.47 5.19
N TRP A 210 15.99 -2.10 6.00
CA TRP A 210 16.16 -1.12 7.06
C TRP A 210 16.99 -1.69 8.21
N THR A 211 18.08 -0.99 8.56
CA THR A 211 19.04 -1.43 9.59
C THR A 211 18.64 -1.04 11.01
N SER A 212 17.68 -0.13 11.18
CA SER A 212 17.06 0.23 12.46
C SER A 212 15.61 0.66 12.23
N ASP A 213 14.84 0.66 13.29
CA ASP A 213 13.43 1.08 13.35
C ASP A 213 13.24 2.55 13.74
N ASP A 214 14.32 3.30 13.97
CA ASP A 214 14.26 4.72 14.39
C ASP A 214 13.39 5.59 13.48
N LEU A 215 13.55 5.43 12.14
CA LEU A 215 12.77 6.19 11.18
C LEU A 215 11.30 5.79 11.21
N TYR A 216 11.01 4.51 11.40
CA TYR A 216 9.64 4.00 11.54
C TYR A 216 8.99 4.55 12.82
N HIS A 217 9.71 4.55 13.94
CA HIS A 217 9.23 5.13 15.21
C HIS A 217 8.99 6.63 15.09
N LEU A 218 9.89 7.37 14.45
CA LEU A 218 9.72 8.79 14.19
C LEU A 218 8.43 9.07 13.39
N ILE A 219 8.19 8.33 12.33
CA ILE A 219 6.98 8.44 11.50
C ILE A 219 5.73 8.14 12.32
N THR A 220 5.70 7.01 13.00
CA THR A 220 4.52 6.56 13.74
C THR A 220 4.18 7.45 14.93
N THR A 221 5.20 7.98 15.62
CA THR A 221 5.01 8.95 16.70
C THR A 221 4.47 10.28 16.17
N GLY A 222 4.99 10.74 15.01
CA GLY A 222 4.56 12.00 14.40
C GLY A 222 3.12 11.99 13.88
N MET A 223 2.54 10.81 13.65
CA MET A 223 1.17 10.66 13.14
C MET A 223 0.07 11.00 14.16
N GLY A 224 0.40 11.10 15.45
CA GLY A 224 -0.59 11.20 16.54
C GLY A 224 -1.56 12.37 16.44
N ALA A 225 -1.19 13.46 15.75
CA ALA A 225 -2.05 14.62 15.52
C ALA A 225 -3.00 14.46 14.31
N ARG A 226 -2.82 13.46 13.47
CA ARG A 226 -3.62 13.25 12.25
C ARG A 226 -4.88 12.46 12.54
N ARG A 227 -5.95 12.81 11.83
CA ARG A 227 -7.26 12.21 12.04
C ARG A 227 -7.35 10.77 11.54
N GLN A 228 -6.78 10.50 10.36
CA GLN A 228 -6.79 9.17 9.73
C GLN A 228 -5.47 8.91 8.96
N PRO A 229 -4.33 8.86 9.67
CA PRO A 229 -3.05 8.67 9.01
C PRO A 229 -2.90 7.26 8.42
N LEU A 230 -1.91 7.08 7.55
CA LEU A 230 -1.58 5.77 6.96
C LEU A 230 -0.07 5.55 6.87
N VAL A 231 0.45 4.51 7.50
CA VAL A 231 1.74 3.93 7.13
C VAL A 231 1.48 2.79 6.16
N PHE A 232 1.93 2.97 4.93
CA PHE A 232 1.84 1.97 3.89
C PHE A 232 3.23 1.38 3.64
N SER A 233 3.47 0.20 4.18
CA SER A 233 4.71 -0.55 4.01
C SER A 233 4.59 -1.49 2.83
N ILE A 234 5.55 -1.42 1.90
CA ILE A 234 5.62 -2.34 0.78
C ILE A 234 7.06 -2.82 0.61
N THR A 235 7.27 -4.13 0.58
CA THR A 235 8.61 -4.69 0.63
C THR A 235 8.67 -6.08 0.01
N THR A 236 9.87 -6.54 -0.26
CA THR A 236 10.13 -7.97 -0.49
C THR A 236 10.44 -8.67 0.83
N ALA A 237 10.39 -9.99 0.85
CA ALA A 237 10.93 -10.79 1.94
C ALA A 237 12.43 -10.52 2.09
N GLY A 238 12.86 -10.23 3.30
CA GLY A 238 14.28 -10.12 3.65
C GLY A 238 14.90 -11.47 3.94
N SER A 239 16.18 -11.63 3.67
CA SER A 239 16.96 -12.82 4.04
C SER A 239 17.60 -12.71 5.43
N ASN A 240 17.73 -11.50 5.97
CA ASN A 240 18.40 -11.24 7.24
C ASN A 240 17.39 -11.13 8.39
N MET A 241 17.33 -12.17 9.22
CA MET A 241 16.44 -12.23 10.38
C MET A 241 16.82 -11.30 11.53
N SER A 242 18.02 -10.70 11.51
CA SER A 242 18.46 -9.76 12.55
C SER A 242 17.98 -8.33 12.31
N LEU A 243 17.38 -8.04 11.15
CA LEU A 243 16.86 -6.72 10.82
C LEU A 243 15.45 -6.51 11.42
N PRO A 244 15.10 -5.25 11.72
CA PRO A 244 13.81 -4.91 12.37
C PRO A 244 12.59 -5.46 11.64
N TYR A 245 12.60 -5.48 10.31
CA TYR A 245 11.46 -5.97 9.53
C TYR A 245 11.10 -7.42 9.84
N TYR A 246 12.06 -8.28 10.17
CA TYR A 246 11.73 -9.66 10.52
C TYR A 246 10.81 -9.76 11.74
N SER A 247 11.06 -8.98 12.79
CA SER A 247 10.17 -8.91 13.95
C SER A 247 8.80 -8.35 13.60
N MET A 248 8.75 -7.33 12.74
CA MET A 248 7.50 -6.76 12.23
C MET A 248 6.73 -7.80 11.38
N ARG A 249 7.43 -8.55 10.55
CA ARG A 249 6.83 -9.63 9.75
C ARG A 249 6.21 -10.71 10.64
N CYS A 250 6.90 -11.13 11.70
CA CYS A 250 6.35 -12.07 12.67
C CYS A 250 5.07 -11.51 13.31
N PHE A 251 5.05 -10.24 13.66
CA PHE A 251 3.87 -9.56 14.18
C PHE A 251 2.69 -9.57 13.18
N TYR A 252 2.95 -9.32 11.89
CA TYR A 252 1.92 -9.38 10.84
C TYR A 252 1.40 -10.81 10.64
N VAL A 253 2.27 -11.81 10.71
CA VAL A 253 1.89 -13.23 10.67
C VAL A 253 0.99 -13.59 11.86
N ASP A 254 1.31 -13.12 13.07
CA ASP A 254 0.47 -13.33 14.27
C ASP A 254 -0.92 -12.69 14.10
N ILE A 255 -1.01 -11.52 13.45
CA ILE A 255 -2.30 -10.87 13.13
C ILE A 255 -3.08 -11.72 12.13
N LEU A 256 -2.45 -12.17 11.05
CA LEU A 256 -3.09 -12.98 10.02
C LEU A 256 -3.60 -14.33 10.59
N LYS A 257 -2.84 -14.94 11.50
CA LYS A 257 -3.22 -16.18 12.19
C LYS A 257 -4.24 -15.97 13.32
N GLY A 258 -4.65 -14.74 13.60
CA GLY A 258 -5.58 -14.43 14.69
C GLY A 258 -4.98 -14.58 16.09
N VAL A 259 -3.65 -14.76 16.21
CA VAL A 259 -2.93 -14.85 17.50
C VAL A 259 -2.92 -13.47 18.18
N LYS A 260 -2.76 -12.41 17.38
CA LYS A 260 -2.84 -11.03 17.85
C LYS A 260 -4.02 -10.30 17.23
N LYS A 261 -4.78 -9.60 18.06
CA LYS A 261 -5.87 -8.72 17.60
C LYS A 261 -5.32 -7.32 17.41
N GLN A 262 -5.31 -6.87 16.16
CA GLN A 262 -4.90 -5.51 15.80
C GLN A 262 -5.81 -5.00 14.68
N GLU A 263 -6.85 -4.26 15.09
CA GLU A 263 -7.94 -3.90 14.20
C GLU A 263 -7.56 -2.85 13.15
N ASN A 264 -6.61 -1.99 13.46
CA ASN A 264 -6.16 -0.91 12.58
C ASN A 264 -4.99 -1.30 11.65
N THR A 265 -4.64 -2.58 11.58
CA THR A 265 -3.53 -3.07 10.75
C THR A 265 -4.03 -4.02 9.67
N PHE A 266 -3.81 -3.66 8.42
CA PHE A 266 -3.93 -4.56 7.27
C PHE A 266 -2.58 -5.23 7.00
N ALA A 267 -2.59 -6.51 6.67
CA ALA A 267 -1.41 -7.22 6.23
C ALA A 267 -1.76 -8.21 5.12
N ILE A 268 -0.88 -8.34 4.13
CA ILE A 268 -0.88 -9.40 3.13
C ILE A 268 0.56 -9.79 2.81
N ILE A 269 0.84 -11.09 2.75
CA ILE A 269 2.18 -11.64 2.56
C ILE A 269 2.10 -12.72 1.49
N TYR A 270 2.80 -12.50 0.39
CA TYR A 270 2.94 -13.42 -0.73
C TYR A 270 4.24 -14.20 -0.55
N CYS A 271 4.14 -15.44 -0.10
CA CYS A 271 5.30 -16.30 0.08
C CYS A 271 4.92 -17.78 -0.07
N PRO A 272 5.91 -18.65 -0.36
CA PRO A 272 5.73 -20.10 -0.26
C PRO A 272 5.28 -20.54 1.13
N ASP A 273 4.58 -21.64 1.20
CA ASP A 273 4.19 -22.27 2.47
C ASP A 273 5.34 -23.14 3.01
N LYS A 274 5.28 -23.42 4.30
CA LYS A 274 6.26 -24.30 4.93
C LYS A 274 6.13 -25.72 4.38
N GLY A 275 7.21 -26.20 3.76
CA GLY A 275 7.26 -27.54 3.17
C GLY A 275 7.05 -27.54 1.65
N ASP A 276 6.81 -26.40 1.03
CA ASP A 276 6.80 -26.32 -0.42
C ASP A 276 8.20 -26.59 -1.00
N GLU A 277 8.25 -27.32 -2.10
CA GLU A 277 9.49 -27.55 -2.84
C GLU A 277 9.88 -26.27 -3.63
N TRP A 278 11.14 -25.86 -3.50
CA TRP A 278 11.62 -24.58 -4.04
C TRP A 278 11.64 -24.52 -5.57
N ASP A 279 11.69 -25.66 -6.26
CA ASP A 279 11.75 -25.82 -7.72
C ASP A 279 10.37 -26.06 -8.35
N ASP A 280 9.30 -26.13 -7.56
CA ASP A 280 7.94 -26.24 -8.07
C ASP A 280 7.41 -24.86 -8.52
N LEU A 281 6.86 -24.83 -9.74
CA LEU A 281 6.22 -23.63 -10.30
C LEU A 281 5.05 -23.12 -9.43
N ALA A 282 4.29 -24.03 -8.81
CA ALA A 282 3.20 -23.66 -7.90
C ALA A 282 3.73 -22.90 -6.67
N THR A 283 4.89 -23.28 -6.15
CA THR A 283 5.58 -22.59 -5.06
C THR A 283 5.95 -21.16 -5.46
N TRP A 284 6.45 -20.96 -6.66
CA TRP A 284 6.79 -19.61 -7.14
C TRP A 284 5.58 -18.73 -7.37
N GLN A 285 4.45 -19.32 -7.80
CA GLN A 285 3.20 -18.61 -7.98
C GLN A 285 2.67 -18.05 -6.65
N LYS A 286 2.86 -18.74 -5.50
CA LYS A 286 2.52 -18.24 -4.17
C LYS A 286 3.31 -16.99 -3.76
N ALA A 287 4.53 -16.83 -4.25
CA ALA A 287 5.36 -15.65 -3.99
C ALA A 287 5.08 -14.49 -4.94
N LYS A 288 4.40 -14.75 -6.06
CA LYS A 288 4.01 -13.74 -7.06
C LYS A 288 2.58 -13.30 -6.82
N SER A 289 2.32 -12.04 -7.00
CA SER A 289 0.96 -11.50 -6.92
C SER A 289 0.10 -11.80 -8.15
N GLU A 290 0.69 -12.32 -9.25
CA GLU A 290 0.00 -12.55 -10.53
C GLU A 290 0.47 -13.78 -11.29
N GLU A 291 -0.44 -14.26 -12.19
CA GLU A 291 -0.24 -15.42 -13.06
C GLU A 291 0.68 -15.16 -14.27
N HIS A 292 1.30 -13.97 -14.40
CA HIS A 292 2.19 -13.72 -15.52
C HIS A 292 3.48 -14.52 -15.39
N THR A 293 3.54 -15.60 -16.09
CA THR A 293 4.79 -16.20 -16.58
C THR A 293 5.44 -15.20 -17.54
N SER A 294 6.10 -14.18 -17.03
CA SER A 294 7.08 -13.48 -17.85
C SER A 294 8.28 -14.41 -18.02
N GLU A 295 8.57 -14.76 -19.26
CA GLU A 295 9.75 -15.43 -19.74
C GLU A 295 11.05 -14.92 -19.10
#